data_33a6f9247a39ff034133000e43ecf803
#
_entry.id   33a6f9247a39ff034133000e43ecf803
#
_cell.length_a   1.000
_cell.length_b   1.000
_cell.length_c   1.000
_cell.angle_alpha   90.00
_cell.angle_beta   90.00
_cell.angle_gamma   90.00
#
_symmetry.space_group_name_H-M   'P 1'
#
loop_
_entity.id
_entity.type
_entity.pdbx_description
1 polymer ?
#
loop_
_entity_poly.entity_id
_entity_poly.type
_entity_poly.pdbx_seq_one_letter_code
_entity_poly.pdbx_strand_id
1 'polypeptide(L)'
;MAAIDHGADAVYIGASRFGARAAVGNSVDDIRKLCDYAHCFGAKVYVTVNTIVYNDELETTRQLLLDLSDAGADAILVQDMAVLEMMDGLPMAAHASTQTDNRSAEKVRWLRDVGFSRVVLARELSLDEIREIHSQVPDVELEVFVHGALCVSYSGICYASQYCFGRSANRGECAQFCRMKFSLQDSNGREVLHDRYLLSLKDMNRVDHLEDLVEAGASSFKIEGRLKDLSYVKNVTAAYSQRLNALIRRHPDLYCRSSQGVCSYNFTPDLNRTFNRGYTTYFLHGRMPDIASMDTPKAMGAFVGMVKEIRHDSFNVAGVASFANGDGLCFLDEARQLIGFRANKVVGNRIYPYRMPHGLKPGTRLYRNNDQEFDRLMSKPSAERRIPICMTLRDVADGFELSASIHDKKYTLHYPAALQQAQKPPHDNIIRQLTKLGDTIYVCEAVDIPAGFNYFIPNSLLSDMRRQLVEKLVSQREEPLQLDVAKPSACAPYAYPYLNNIANQMARDFYGAKELSAYELKGGDGPIMQCRHCIRYALGYCVKHGGQRPVWQEPLSLILGDGRRFTLEFDCKNCQMNVYAS
;
A
#
# COMPACT_ATOMS: atom_id res chain seq x y z
N MET A 1 10.01 9.02 -1.27
CA MET A 1 11.40 8.61 -1.63
C MET A 1 11.72 7.21 -1.11
N ALA A 2 11.73 6.94 0.22
CA ALA A 2 12.14 5.63 0.74
C ALA A 2 11.43 4.40 0.12
N ALA A 3 10.14 4.48 -0.22
CA ALA A 3 9.46 3.40 -0.93
C ALA A 3 10.06 3.15 -2.33
N ILE A 4 10.43 4.22 -3.04
CA ILE A 4 11.04 4.15 -4.37
C ILE A 4 12.43 3.49 -4.28
N ASP A 5 13.25 3.89 -3.30
CA ASP A 5 14.58 3.29 -3.06
C ASP A 5 14.48 1.79 -2.73
N HIS A 6 13.36 1.37 -2.13
CA HIS A 6 13.09 -0.02 -1.78
C HIS A 6 12.29 -0.79 -2.84
N GLY A 7 12.11 -0.20 -4.04
CA GLY A 7 11.60 -0.86 -5.24
C GLY A 7 10.10 -0.68 -5.50
N ALA A 8 9.48 0.38 -5.00
CA ALA A 8 8.15 0.75 -5.45
C ALA A 8 8.18 1.29 -6.88
N ASP A 9 7.21 0.89 -7.71
CA ASP A 9 7.01 1.42 -9.06
C ASP A 9 6.09 2.64 -9.07
N ALA A 10 5.32 2.81 -8.00
CA ALA A 10 4.48 3.98 -7.77
C ALA A 10 4.34 4.25 -6.27
N VAL A 11 4.03 5.49 -5.93
CA VAL A 11 3.75 5.90 -4.55
C VAL A 11 2.43 6.66 -4.50
N TYR A 12 1.65 6.37 -3.44
CA TYR A 12 0.46 7.15 -3.11
C TYR A 12 0.80 8.18 -2.05
N ILE A 13 0.38 9.42 -2.30
CA ILE A 13 0.57 10.54 -1.36
C ILE A 13 -0.75 11.29 -1.19
N GLY A 14 -1.03 11.79 0.00
CA GLY A 14 -2.18 12.64 0.26
C GLY A 14 -1.78 14.11 0.19
N ALA A 15 -2.53 14.92 -0.53
CA ALA A 15 -2.46 16.36 -0.43
C ALA A 15 -2.92 16.85 0.95
N SER A 16 -2.69 18.12 1.28
CA SER A 16 -3.06 18.74 2.57
C SER A 16 -4.57 18.74 2.84
N ARG A 17 -5.40 18.57 1.81
CA ARG A 17 -6.87 18.49 1.87
C ARG A 17 -7.38 17.34 0.98
N PHE A 18 -8.62 16.90 1.23
CA PHE A 18 -9.38 15.94 0.40
C PHE A 18 -8.80 14.53 0.26
N GLY A 19 -7.83 14.15 1.07
CA GLY A 19 -7.38 12.76 1.16
C GLY A 19 -8.18 11.98 2.19
N ALA A 20 -8.49 10.70 1.96
CA ALA A 20 -9.24 9.82 2.85
C ALA A 20 -8.66 9.66 4.28
N ARG A 21 -7.59 10.39 4.63
CA ARG A 21 -7.00 10.53 5.98
C ARG A 21 -6.41 11.92 6.12
N ALA A 22 -7.22 12.86 6.55
CA ALA A 22 -6.91 14.29 6.68
C ALA A 22 -5.73 14.62 7.62
N ALA A 23 -5.37 13.71 8.54
CA ALA A 23 -4.37 13.98 9.58
C ALA A 23 -2.91 14.09 9.09
N VAL A 24 -2.60 13.74 7.82
CA VAL A 24 -1.24 13.78 7.26
C VAL A 24 -1.33 14.30 5.84
N GLY A 25 -1.32 15.62 5.68
CA GLY A 25 -1.25 16.28 4.37
C GLY A 25 0.16 16.71 4.01
N ASN A 26 0.51 16.61 2.74
CA ASN A 26 1.77 17.13 2.20
C ASN A 26 1.49 18.40 1.39
N SER A 27 2.42 19.33 1.37
CA SER A 27 2.32 20.51 0.51
C SER A 27 2.46 20.13 -0.98
N VAL A 28 1.98 20.99 -1.86
CA VAL A 28 2.18 20.81 -3.32
C VAL A 28 3.67 20.78 -3.65
N ASP A 29 4.50 21.57 -2.96
CA ASP A 29 5.96 21.58 -3.15
C ASP A 29 6.61 20.25 -2.73
N ASP A 30 6.11 19.59 -1.67
CA ASP A 30 6.60 18.26 -1.29
C ASP A 30 6.22 17.20 -2.33
N ILE A 31 5.02 17.34 -2.91
CA ILE A 31 4.56 16.47 -4.00
C ILE A 31 5.43 16.69 -5.24
N ARG A 32 5.72 17.94 -5.63
CA ARG A 32 6.63 18.28 -6.73
C ARG A 32 8.01 17.64 -6.58
N LYS A 33 8.63 17.80 -5.41
CA LYS A 33 9.93 17.18 -5.10
C LYS A 33 9.86 15.64 -5.18
N LEU A 34 8.74 15.07 -4.80
CA LEU A 34 8.54 13.63 -4.91
C LEU A 34 8.38 13.19 -6.37
N CYS A 35 7.64 13.94 -7.19
CA CYS A 35 7.52 13.70 -8.63
C CYS A 35 8.89 13.76 -9.32
N ASP A 36 9.65 14.84 -9.09
CA ASP A 36 11.01 14.99 -9.63
C ASP A 36 11.89 13.77 -9.30
N TYR A 37 11.83 13.31 -8.05
CA TYR A 37 12.60 12.15 -7.61
C TYR A 37 12.09 10.82 -8.21
N ALA A 38 10.79 10.60 -8.19
CA ALA A 38 10.17 9.37 -8.69
C ALA A 38 10.42 9.20 -10.21
N HIS A 39 10.22 10.26 -10.95
CA HIS A 39 10.40 10.29 -12.40
C HIS A 39 11.85 10.02 -12.83
N CYS A 40 12.83 10.21 -11.95
CA CYS A 40 14.21 9.77 -12.22
C CYS A 40 14.30 8.27 -12.50
N PHE A 41 13.40 7.49 -11.94
CA PHE A 41 13.32 6.05 -12.13
C PHE A 41 12.12 5.61 -12.98
N GLY A 42 11.38 6.53 -13.59
CA GLY A 42 10.13 6.24 -14.27
C GLY A 42 9.03 5.74 -13.31
N ALA A 43 9.23 5.90 -12.00
CA ALA A 43 8.22 5.59 -11.00
C ALA A 43 7.15 6.68 -10.95
N LYS A 44 5.91 6.31 -10.62
CA LYS A 44 4.74 7.18 -10.69
C LYS A 44 4.36 7.76 -9.32
N VAL A 45 3.73 8.94 -9.33
CA VAL A 45 3.18 9.58 -8.14
C VAL A 45 1.69 9.78 -8.30
N TYR A 46 0.91 9.08 -7.45
CA TYR A 46 -0.54 9.13 -7.45
C TYR A 46 -1.03 9.91 -6.23
N VAL A 47 -1.79 10.96 -6.46
CA VAL A 47 -2.29 11.81 -5.36
C VAL A 47 -3.71 11.43 -5.00
N THR A 48 -3.98 11.30 -3.69
CA THR A 48 -5.33 10.96 -3.22
C THR A 48 -6.17 12.20 -3.02
N VAL A 49 -7.22 12.36 -3.83
CA VAL A 49 -8.33 13.30 -3.70
C VAL A 49 -9.61 12.44 -3.65
N ASN A 50 -9.66 11.54 -2.66
CA ASN A 50 -10.63 10.45 -2.62
C ASN A 50 -11.55 10.53 -1.39
N THR A 51 -12.04 11.71 -1.13
CA THR A 51 -13.14 12.00 -0.21
C THR A 51 -14.31 12.57 -0.98
N ILE A 52 -15.52 12.52 -0.39
CA ILE A 52 -16.64 13.35 -0.89
C ILE A 52 -16.31 14.82 -0.70
N VAL A 53 -16.78 15.67 -1.61
CA VAL A 53 -16.55 17.12 -1.65
C VAL A 53 -17.88 17.83 -1.42
N TYR A 54 -17.90 18.91 -0.64
CA TYR A 54 -19.10 19.74 -0.48
C TYR A 54 -19.15 20.88 -1.50
N ASN A 55 -20.32 21.50 -1.69
CA ASN A 55 -20.50 22.57 -2.68
C ASN A 55 -19.54 23.75 -2.51
N ASP A 56 -19.27 24.15 -1.27
CA ASP A 56 -18.37 25.25 -0.92
C ASP A 56 -16.88 24.90 -1.09
N GLU A 57 -16.57 23.63 -1.33
CA GLU A 57 -15.22 23.14 -1.53
C GLU A 57 -14.86 22.93 -3.02
N LEU A 58 -15.84 23.02 -3.94
CA LEU A 58 -15.64 22.72 -5.37
C LEU A 58 -14.52 23.55 -5.99
N GLU A 59 -14.52 24.87 -5.77
CA GLU A 59 -13.49 25.74 -6.35
C GLU A 59 -12.11 25.48 -5.76
N THR A 60 -12.02 25.27 -4.46
CA THR A 60 -10.75 24.92 -3.80
C THR A 60 -10.22 23.58 -4.29
N THR A 61 -11.10 22.61 -4.58
CA THR A 61 -10.72 21.31 -5.14
C THR A 61 -10.21 21.46 -6.56
N ARG A 62 -10.87 22.29 -7.40
CA ARG A 62 -10.43 22.58 -8.77
C ARG A 62 -9.03 23.20 -8.78
N GLN A 63 -8.77 24.19 -7.92
CA GLN A 63 -7.46 24.82 -7.83
C GLN A 63 -6.38 23.81 -7.39
N LEU A 64 -6.71 22.96 -6.42
CA LEU A 64 -5.80 21.88 -6.00
C LEU A 64 -5.44 20.94 -7.16
N LEU A 65 -6.39 20.55 -8.01
CA LEU A 65 -6.11 19.68 -9.16
C LEU A 65 -5.17 20.36 -10.17
N LEU A 66 -5.34 21.65 -10.42
CA LEU A 66 -4.42 22.44 -11.26
C LEU A 66 -3.01 22.47 -10.67
N ASP A 67 -2.90 22.76 -9.37
CA ASP A 67 -1.61 22.81 -8.67
C ASP A 67 -0.89 21.45 -8.68
N LEU A 68 -1.65 20.34 -8.56
CA LEU A 68 -1.13 18.98 -8.63
C LEU A 68 -0.67 18.59 -10.04
N SER A 69 -1.39 19.03 -11.06
CA SER A 69 -0.99 18.88 -12.45
C SER A 69 0.33 19.59 -12.71
N ASP A 70 0.46 20.84 -12.28
CA ASP A 70 1.68 21.63 -12.41
C ASP A 70 2.86 21.07 -11.57
N ALA A 71 2.54 20.34 -10.49
CA ALA A 71 3.54 19.63 -9.69
C ALA A 71 4.02 18.33 -10.32
N GLY A 72 3.42 17.87 -11.43
CA GLY A 72 3.81 16.66 -12.15
C GLY A 72 3.20 15.37 -11.60
N ALA A 73 2.06 15.45 -10.89
CA ALA A 73 1.36 14.24 -10.47
C ALA A 73 0.89 13.42 -11.69
N ASP A 74 1.08 12.10 -11.64
CA ASP A 74 0.75 11.21 -12.77
C ASP A 74 -0.75 10.85 -12.79
N ALA A 75 -1.36 10.66 -11.61
CA ALA A 75 -2.77 10.33 -11.51
C ALA A 75 -3.40 10.82 -10.21
N ILE A 76 -4.71 10.97 -10.25
CA ILE A 76 -5.54 11.30 -9.08
C ILE A 76 -6.40 10.08 -8.71
N LEU A 77 -6.38 9.73 -7.43
CA LEU A 77 -7.30 8.75 -6.86
C LEU A 77 -8.61 9.44 -6.48
N VAL A 78 -9.70 9.03 -7.10
CA VAL A 78 -10.99 9.72 -7.06
C VAL A 78 -12.05 8.88 -6.33
N GLN A 79 -12.90 9.52 -5.51
CA GLN A 79 -14.14 8.97 -4.98
C GLN A 79 -15.36 9.74 -5.51
N ASP A 80 -15.33 11.07 -5.44
CA ASP A 80 -16.42 11.96 -5.84
C ASP A 80 -16.35 12.25 -7.34
N MET A 81 -17.45 12.05 -8.06
CA MET A 81 -17.49 12.25 -9.52
C MET A 81 -17.34 13.73 -9.93
N ALA A 82 -17.57 14.68 -9.02
CA ALA A 82 -17.22 16.07 -9.27
C ALA A 82 -15.69 16.25 -9.49
N VAL A 83 -14.87 15.48 -8.79
CA VAL A 83 -13.41 15.49 -8.99
C VAL A 83 -13.06 14.95 -10.37
N LEU A 84 -13.75 13.89 -10.83
CA LEU A 84 -13.54 13.34 -12.17
C LEU A 84 -13.87 14.39 -13.26
N GLU A 85 -15.00 15.09 -13.13
CA GLU A 85 -15.38 16.15 -14.08
C GLU A 85 -14.38 17.32 -14.08
N MET A 86 -13.84 17.69 -12.90
CA MET A 86 -12.84 18.75 -12.79
C MET A 86 -11.48 18.38 -13.40
N MET A 87 -11.23 17.08 -13.62
CA MET A 87 -9.98 16.60 -14.27
C MET A 87 -10.05 16.67 -15.79
N ASP A 88 -11.20 17.02 -16.39
CA ASP A 88 -11.30 17.12 -17.84
C ASP A 88 -10.29 18.14 -18.39
N GLY A 89 -9.54 17.74 -19.41
CA GLY A 89 -8.46 18.53 -20.01
C GLY A 89 -7.14 18.57 -19.25
N LEU A 90 -7.04 17.97 -18.05
CA LEU A 90 -5.76 17.86 -17.34
C LEU A 90 -4.96 16.63 -17.79
N PRO A 91 -3.61 16.72 -17.86
CA PRO A 91 -2.75 15.61 -18.31
C PRO A 91 -2.49 14.57 -17.21
N MET A 92 -3.46 14.30 -16.36
CA MET A 92 -3.38 13.32 -15.27
C MET A 92 -4.43 12.24 -15.47
N ALA A 93 -4.08 10.99 -15.19
CA ALA A 93 -5.03 9.89 -15.23
C ALA A 93 -5.97 9.90 -14.01
N ALA A 94 -7.21 9.44 -14.21
CA ALA A 94 -8.16 9.21 -13.13
C ALA A 94 -8.13 7.73 -12.71
N HIS A 95 -7.89 7.46 -11.43
CA HIS A 95 -7.97 6.13 -10.84
C HIS A 95 -9.16 6.05 -9.88
N ALA A 96 -10.06 5.08 -10.08
CA ALA A 96 -11.18 4.88 -9.18
C ALA A 96 -10.70 4.33 -7.84
N SER A 97 -10.91 5.09 -6.77
CA SER A 97 -10.58 4.67 -5.41
C SER A 97 -11.43 3.46 -5.00
N THR A 98 -10.93 2.60 -4.10
CA THR A 98 -11.77 1.59 -3.43
C THR A 98 -12.97 2.22 -2.70
N GLN A 99 -12.93 3.53 -2.43
CA GLN A 99 -14.03 4.30 -1.85
C GLN A 99 -15.24 4.45 -2.78
N THR A 100 -15.14 4.07 -4.06
CA THR A 100 -16.28 3.98 -4.99
C THR A 100 -17.00 2.63 -4.94
N ASP A 101 -16.67 1.76 -3.98
CA ASP A 101 -17.30 0.44 -3.76
C ASP A 101 -17.20 -0.51 -4.97
N ASN A 102 -15.98 -0.92 -5.31
CA ASN A 102 -15.65 -1.64 -6.55
C ASN A 102 -15.68 -3.16 -6.33
N ARG A 103 -16.86 -3.78 -6.38
CA ARG A 103 -17.08 -5.19 -6.06
C ARG A 103 -17.58 -6.06 -7.21
N SER A 104 -17.99 -5.48 -8.33
CA SER A 104 -18.60 -6.23 -9.42
C SER A 104 -18.10 -5.78 -10.79
N ALA A 105 -18.14 -6.68 -11.77
CA ALA A 105 -17.79 -6.37 -13.15
C ALA A 105 -18.64 -5.23 -13.76
N GLU A 106 -19.93 -5.17 -13.40
CA GLU A 106 -20.83 -4.09 -13.82
C GLU A 106 -20.32 -2.72 -13.34
N LYS A 107 -19.95 -2.61 -12.05
CA LYS A 107 -19.38 -1.39 -11.48
C LYS A 107 -18.06 -1.01 -12.14
N VAL A 108 -17.17 -1.97 -12.34
CA VAL A 108 -15.86 -1.74 -12.98
C VAL A 108 -16.03 -1.28 -14.43
N ARG A 109 -16.95 -1.90 -15.18
CA ARG A 109 -17.28 -1.49 -16.55
C ARG A 109 -17.80 -0.06 -16.59
N TRP A 110 -18.72 0.29 -15.71
CA TRP A 110 -19.24 1.65 -15.62
C TRP A 110 -18.14 2.67 -15.30
N LEU A 111 -17.23 2.36 -14.34
CA LEU A 111 -16.11 3.23 -14.01
C LEU A 111 -15.16 3.43 -15.20
N ARG A 112 -14.84 2.36 -15.96
CA ARG A 112 -14.09 2.47 -17.21
C ARG A 112 -14.81 3.41 -18.20
N ASP A 113 -16.11 3.23 -18.39
CA ASP A 113 -16.90 3.96 -19.37
C ASP A 113 -17.01 5.46 -19.05
N VAL A 114 -16.99 5.82 -17.77
CA VAL A 114 -16.95 7.24 -17.35
C VAL A 114 -15.55 7.87 -17.36
N GLY A 115 -14.48 7.10 -17.64
CA GLY A 115 -13.16 7.66 -17.87
C GLY A 115 -12.08 7.28 -16.86
N PHE A 116 -12.29 6.25 -16.05
CA PHE A 116 -11.22 5.72 -15.19
C PHE A 116 -10.34 4.74 -15.95
N SER A 117 -9.02 4.97 -15.97
CA SER A 117 -8.03 4.08 -16.56
C SER A 117 -7.64 2.92 -15.64
N ARG A 118 -7.82 3.08 -14.33
CA ARG A 118 -7.53 2.07 -13.31
C ARG A 118 -8.62 2.02 -12.25
N VAL A 119 -8.95 0.81 -11.79
CA VAL A 119 -9.92 0.59 -10.72
C VAL A 119 -9.27 -0.16 -9.55
N VAL A 120 -9.29 0.47 -8.36
CA VAL A 120 -8.84 -0.18 -7.11
C VAL A 120 -9.98 -1.03 -6.58
N LEU A 121 -9.84 -2.35 -6.68
CA LEU A 121 -10.86 -3.31 -6.27
C LEU A 121 -11.06 -3.35 -4.75
N ALA A 122 -12.24 -3.78 -4.33
CA ALA A 122 -12.54 -4.04 -2.93
C ALA A 122 -11.62 -5.14 -2.36
N ARG A 123 -11.19 -4.97 -1.12
CA ARG A 123 -10.27 -5.89 -0.44
C ARG A 123 -10.86 -7.28 -0.21
N GLU A 124 -12.17 -7.35 -0.19
CA GLU A 124 -12.99 -8.52 0.12
C GLU A 124 -13.06 -9.54 -1.01
N LEU A 125 -12.64 -9.19 -2.22
CA LEU A 125 -12.76 -10.07 -3.38
C LEU A 125 -11.81 -11.27 -3.28
N SER A 126 -12.31 -12.43 -3.71
CA SER A 126 -11.55 -13.65 -3.94
C SER A 126 -10.85 -13.63 -5.30
N LEU A 127 -9.92 -14.56 -5.51
CA LEU A 127 -9.25 -14.73 -6.82
C LEU A 127 -10.25 -14.97 -7.96
N ASP A 128 -11.29 -15.77 -7.71
CA ASP A 128 -12.30 -16.09 -8.73
C ASP A 128 -13.13 -14.83 -9.08
N GLU A 129 -13.51 -14.03 -8.08
CA GLU A 129 -14.22 -12.77 -8.32
C GLU A 129 -13.35 -11.75 -9.09
N ILE A 130 -12.03 -11.67 -8.78
CA ILE A 130 -11.09 -10.81 -9.52
C ILE A 130 -10.96 -11.30 -10.97
N ARG A 131 -10.80 -12.60 -11.18
CA ARG A 131 -10.71 -13.22 -12.52
C ARG A 131 -11.98 -12.99 -13.34
N GLU A 132 -13.15 -13.10 -12.70
CA GLU A 132 -14.43 -12.81 -13.35
C GLU A 132 -14.51 -11.35 -13.79
N ILE A 133 -14.13 -10.39 -12.93
CA ILE A 133 -14.11 -8.97 -13.26
C ILE A 133 -13.18 -8.72 -14.46
N HIS A 134 -11.94 -9.24 -14.41
CA HIS A 134 -10.96 -9.06 -15.49
C HIS A 134 -11.45 -9.67 -16.81
N SER A 135 -12.06 -10.85 -16.79
CA SER A 135 -12.58 -11.50 -18.00
C SER A 135 -13.69 -10.72 -18.69
N GLN A 136 -14.48 -9.98 -17.91
CA GLN A 136 -15.60 -9.15 -18.41
C GLN A 136 -15.18 -7.72 -18.79
N VAL A 137 -14.09 -7.20 -18.22
CA VAL A 137 -13.57 -5.84 -18.44
C VAL A 137 -12.05 -5.88 -18.55
N PRO A 138 -11.50 -6.47 -19.62
CA PRO A 138 -10.06 -6.71 -19.75
C PRO A 138 -9.25 -5.44 -20.09
N ASP A 139 -9.91 -4.38 -20.52
CA ASP A 139 -9.36 -3.12 -21.01
C ASP A 139 -9.23 -2.03 -19.95
N VAL A 140 -9.37 -2.38 -18.67
CA VAL A 140 -9.10 -1.48 -17.53
C VAL A 140 -8.07 -2.10 -16.60
N GLU A 141 -7.13 -1.31 -16.10
CA GLU A 141 -6.16 -1.79 -15.13
C GLU A 141 -6.82 -2.08 -13.78
N LEU A 142 -6.58 -3.28 -13.25
CA LEU A 142 -7.06 -3.69 -11.93
C LEU A 142 -5.95 -3.55 -10.88
N GLU A 143 -6.21 -2.75 -9.84
CA GLU A 143 -5.35 -2.64 -8.68
C GLU A 143 -5.95 -3.34 -7.47
N VAL A 144 -5.14 -4.15 -6.78
CA VAL A 144 -5.56 -4.91 -5.61
C VAL A 144 -4.69 -4.59 -4.39
N PHE A 145 -5.31 -4.50 -3.22
CA PHE A 145 -4.54 -4.43 -1.98
C PHE A 145 -3.88 -5.77 -1.68
N VAL A 146 -2.60 -5.74 -1.31
CA VAL A 146 -1.82 -6.94 -1.00
C VAL A 146 -1.29 -6.97 0.43
N HIS A 147 -1.16 -5.81 1.09
CA HIS A 147 -0.61 -5.75 2.45
C HIS A 147 -1.20 -4.62 3.28
N GLY A 148 -1.30 -4.85 4.60
CA GLY A 148 -1.59 -3.84 5.60
C GLY A 148 -3.00 -3.87 6.19
N ALA A 149 -3.41 -2.77 6.78
CA ALA A 149 -4.64 -2.69 7.56
C ALA A 149 -5.90 -2.90 6.72
N LEU A 150 -6.82 -3.71 7.26
CA LEU A 150 -8.14 -3.97 6.67
C LEU A 150 -9.22 -3.07 7.28
N CYS A 151 -10.13 -2.60 6.42
CA CYS A 151 -11.45 -2.13 6.80
C CYS A 151 -12.40 -3.33 6.91
N VAL A 152 -13.26 -3.36 7.93
CA VAL A 152 -14.25 -4.43 8.08
C VAL A 152 -15.50 -4.17 7.24
N SER A 153 -15.88 -2.90 7.06
CA SER A 153 -16.93 -2.49 6.13
C SER A 153 -16.37 -2.37 4.72
N TYR A 154 -17.18 -2.62 3.73
CA TYR A 154 -16.86 -2.21 2.36
C TYR A 154 -16.51 -0.72 2.33
N SER A 155 -15.48 -0.38 1.55
CA SER A 155 -14.99 0.98 1.47
C SER A 155 -16.01 1.90 0.81
N GLY A 156 -16.11 3.16 1.29
CA GLY A 156 -17.04 4.16 0.76
C GLY A 156 -18.45 4.11 1.35
N ILE A 157 -18.84 3.01 2.00
CA ILE A 157 -20.17 2.81 2.55
C ILE A 157 -20.16 2.51 4.06
N CYS A 158 -19.19 3.09 4.77
CA CYS A 158 -19.10 3.05 6.24
C CYS A 158 -19.45 4.41 6.82
N TYR A 159 -20.58 4.50 7.47
CA TYR A 159 -21.11 5.72 8.09
C TYR A 159 -21.06 5.70 9.63
N ALA A 160 -20.51 4.61 10.22
CA ALA A 160 -20.49 4.41 11.67
C ALA A 160 -19.76 5.53 12.43
N SER A 161 -18.64 6.03 11.87
CA SER A 161 -17.92 7.15 12.48
C SER A 161 -18.69 8.46 12.41
N GLN A 162 -19.39 8.72 11.31
CA GLN A 162 -20.27 9.90 11.17
C GLN A 162 -21.42 9.82 12.17
N TYR A 163 -22.12 8.68 12.22
CA TYR A 163 -23.23 8.48 13.14
C TYR A 163 -22.82 8.63 14.62
N CYS A 164 -21.74 7.95 15.01
CA CYS A 164 -21.35 7.87 16.43
C CYS A 164 -20.61 9.11 16.94
N PHE A 165 -19.86 9.81 16.09
CA PHE A 165 -18.86 10.80 16.53
C PHE A 165 -18.87 12.09 15.70
N GLY A 166 -19.77 12.25 14.72
CA GLY A 166 -19.78 13.40 13.81
C GLY A 166 -18.52 13.50 12.92
N ARG A 167 -17.80 12.39 12.73
CA ARG A 167 -16.54 12.31 11.97
C ARG A 167 -16.69 11.35 10.81
N SER A 168 -16.70 11.87 9.59
CA SER A 168 -16.93 11.03 8.41
C SER A 168 -15.69 10.25 7.97
N ALA A 169 -15.84 8.93 7.81
CA ALA A 169 -14.83 8.10 7.17
C ALA A 169 -14.65 8.44 5.68
N ASN A 170 -15.73 8.89 5.00
CA ASN A 170 -15.70 9.34 3.61
C ASN A 170 -15.10 10.74 3.44
N ARG A 171 -14.81 11.41 4.57
CA ARG A 171 -14.11 12.70 4.64
C ARG A 171 -12.70 12.59 5.22
N GLY A 172 -12.21 11.35 5.38
CA GLY A 172 -10.87 11.10 5.92
C GLY A 172 -10.75 11.11 7.45
N GLU A 173 -11.84 11.22 8.20
CA GLU A 173 -11.87 11.42 9.65
C GLU A 173 -12.35 10.19 10.42
N CYS A 174 -12.07 8.98 9.91
CA CYS A 174 -12.51 7.73 10.52
C CYS A 174 -12.10 7.63 12.01
N ALA A 175 -13.07 7.48 12.91
CA ALA A 175 -12.85 7.29 14.34
C ALA A 175 -12.48 5.86 14.73
N GLN A 176 -12.33 4.95 13.74
CA GLN A 176 -12.01 3.53 13.96
C GLN A 176 -13.03 2.80 14.85
N PHE A 177 -14.32 3.04 14.67
CA PHE A 177 -15.42 2.35 15.37
C PHE A 177 -15.24 0.84 15.41
N CYS A 178 -14.82 0.23 14.30
CA CYS A 178 -14.56 -1.21 14.21
C CYS A 178 -13.40 -1.72 15.09
N ARG A 179 -12.62 -0.83 15.70
CA ARG A 179 -11.51 -1.16 16.62
C ARG A 179 -11.88 -0.95 18.08
N MET A 180 -13.15 -0.64 18.36
CA MET A 180 -13.66 -0.52 19.73
C MET A 180 -14.09 -1.88 20.27
N LYS A 181 -14.23 -1.97 21.57
CA LYS A 181 -14.77 -3.12 22.29
C LYS A 181 -16.30 -3.10 22.26
N PHE A 182 -16.88 -4.27 22.10
CA PHE A 182 -18.32 -4.45 22.14
C PHE A 182 -18.67 -5.68 22.97
N SER A 183 -19.73 -5.59 23.76
CA SER A 183 -20.47 -6.75 24.22
C SER A 183 -21.47 -7.18 23.14
N LEU A 184 -21.68 -8.46 22.97
CA LEU A 184 -22.64 -9.04 22.04
C LEU A 184 -23.84 -9.55 22.85
N GLN A 185 -25.03 -9.02 22.58
CA GLN A 185 -26.28 -9.42 23.25
C GLN A 185 -27.30 -9.97 22.25
N ASP A 186 -28.10 -10.91 22.69
CA ASP A 186 -29.26 -11.41 21.95
C ASP A 186 -30.51 -10.55 22.17
N SER A 187 -31.62 -10.86 21.47
CA SER A 187 -32.88 -10.11 21.56
C SER A 187 -33.51 -10.14 22.95
N ASN A 188 -33.17 -11.13 23.78
CA ASN A 188 -33.65 -11.25 25.17
C ASN A 188 -32.74 -10.48 26.17
N GLY A 189 -31.71 -9.79 25.70
CA GLY A 189 -30.73 -9.11 26.54
C GLY A 189 -29.68 -10.03 27.17
N ARG A 190 -29.62 -11.31 26.78
CA ARG A 190 -28.59 -12.23 27.25
C ARG A 190 -27.26 -11.89 26.60
N GLU A 191 -26.22 -11.71 27.43
CA GLU A 191 -24.88 -11.49 26.94
C GLU A 191 -24.29 -12.79 26.36
N VAL A 192 -23.88 -12.75 25.07
CA VAL A 192 -23.23 -13.84 24.34
C VAL A 192 -21.72 -13.75 24.48
N LEU A 193 -21.17 -12.52 24.36
CA LEU A 193 -19.75 -12.22 24.54
C LEU A 193 -19.62 -10.88 25.27
N HIS A 194 -18.66 -10.82 26.19
CA HIS A 194 -18.36 -9.62 26.96
C HIS A 194 -17.09 -8.93 26.45
N ASP A 195 -17.20 -7.65 26.10
CA ASP A 195 -16.11 -6.67 25.95
C ASP A 195 -14.97 -7.13 25.01
N ARG A 196 -15.33 -7.51 23.76
CA ARG A 196 -14.41 -8.03 22.73
C ARG A 196 -14.33 -7.10 21.50
N TYR A 197 -13.24 -7.18 20.76
CA TYR A 197 -13.03 -6.43 19.52
C TYR A 197 -13.65 -7.16 18.31
N LEU A 198 -14.97 -7.32 18.31
CA LEU A 198 -15.72 -8.21 17.42
C LEU A 198 -15.63 -7.83 15.93
N LEU A 199 -15.35 -6.57 15.63
CA LEU A 199 -15.21 -6.04 14.28
C LEU A 199 -13.75 -5.80 13.88
N SER A 200 -12.78 -6.07 14.78
CA SER A 200 -11.36 -5.82 14.52
C SER A 200 -10.76 -6.95 13.70
N LEU A 201 -10.23 -6.63 12.53
CA LEU A 201 -9.56 -7.58 11.64
C LEU A 201 -8.06 -7.62 11.86
N LYS A 202 -7.43 -8.77 11.54
CA LYS A 202 -6.00 -8.92 11.30
C LYS A 202 -5.55 -8.05 10.13
N ASP A 203 -4.24 -7.91 9.93
CA ASP A 203 -3.70 -7.20 8.77
C ASP A 203 -3.59 -8.15 7.56
N MET A 204 -3.80 -7.62 6.36
CA MET A 204 -3.65 -8.37 5.12
C MET A 204 -2.18 -8.67 4.85
N ASN A 205 -1.89 -9.89 4.39
CA ASN A 205 -0.61 -10.27 3.82
C ASN A 205 -0.84 -11.29 2.68
N ARG A 206 -0.51 -10.88 1.46
CA ARG A 206 -0.65 -11.67 0.23
C ARG A 206 0.68 -11.81 -0.51
N VAL A 207 1.83 -11.67 0.18
CA VAL A 207 3.15 -11.70 -0.44
C VAL A 207 3.44 -13.01 -1.18
N ASP A 208 2.91 -14.13 -0.71
CA ASP A 208 3.08 -15.44 -1.32
C ASP A 208 2.06 -15.73 -2.43
N HIS A 209 1.10 -14.83 -2.68
CA HIS A 209 0.01 -14.96 -3.63
C HIS A 209 0.07 -13.93 -4.77
N LEU A 210 1.24 -13.30 -5.02
CA LEU A 210 1.37 -12.31 -6.10
C LEU A 210 1.15 -12.94 -7.48
N GLU A 211 1.63 -14.16 -7.69
CA GLU A 211 1.45 -14.89 -8.95
C GLU A 211 -0.02 -15.21 -9.21
N ASP A 212 -0.72 -15.74 -8.20
CA ASP A 212 -2.17 -16.00 -8.28
C ASP A 212 -2.96 -14.73 -8.64
N LEU A 213 -2.56 -13.57 -8.09
CA LEU A 213 -3.20 -12.28 -8.36
C LEU A 213 -2.91 -11.75 -9.76
N VAL A 214 -1.68 -11.91 -10.26
CA VAL A 214 -1.31 -11.59 -11.66
C VAL A 214 -2.12 -12.44 -12.62
N GLU A 215 -2.20 -13.74 -12.39
CA GLU A 215 -2.97 -14.69 -13.21
C GLU A 215 -4.49 -14.41 -13.16
N ALA A 216 -4.97 -13.82 -12.06
CA ALA A 216 -6.35 -13.36 -11.96
C ALA A 216 -6.62 -12.03 -12.70
N GLY A 217 -5.58 -11.39 -13.27
CA GLY A 217 -5.68 -10.16 -14.05
C GLY A 217 -5.34 -8.87 -13.30
N ALA A 218 -4.82 -8.96 -12.08
CA ALA A 218 -4.35 -7.76 -11.37
C ALA A 218 -2.98 -7.31 -11.92
N SER A 219 -2.88 -6.04 -12.32
CA SER A 219 -1.64 -5.43 -12.84
C SER A 219 -0.95 -4.50 -11.83
N SER A 220 -1.63 -4.12 -10.75
CA SER A 220 -1.12 -3.21 -9.73
C SER A 220 -1.35 -3.75 -8.30
N PHE A 221 -0.30 -3.70 -7.46
CA PHE A 221 -0.29 -4.28 -6.11
C PHE A 221 -0.08 -3.20 -5.06
N LYS A 222 -1.15 -2.89 -4.32
CA LYS A 222 -1.18 -1.78 -3.37
C LYS A 222 -0.86 -2.21 -1.95
N ILE A 223 0.16 -1.56 -1.36
CA ILE A 223 0.51 -1.69 0.05
C ILE A 223 -0.17 -0.56 0.83
N GLU A 224 -0.97 -0.89 1.85
CA GLU A 224 -1.52 0.09 2.79
C GLU A 224 -0.47 0.42 3.84
N GLY A 225 -0.08 1.68 3.95
CA GLY A 225 0.99 2.08 4.86
C GLY A 225 0.97 3.54 5.30
N ARG A 226 -0.09 4.29 5.01
CA ARG A 226 -0.13 5.74 5.16
C ARG A 226 0.18 6.25 6.59
N LEU A 227 -0.23 5.54 7.63
CA LEU A 227 0.02 5.88 9.04
C LEU A 227 1.10 4.97 9.67
N LYS A 228 1.96 4.40 8.85
CA LYS A 228 3.04 3.53 9.30
C LYS A 228 4.37 4.29 9.35
N ASP A 229 5.27 3.80 10.18
CA ASP A 229 6.62 4.33 10.29
C ASP A 229 7.48 3.99 9.06
N LEU A 230 8.65 4.61 9.01
CA LEU A 230 9.60 4.44 7.92
C LEU A 230 10.13 3.00 7.83
N SER A 231 10.32 2.33 8.95
CA SER A 231 10.77 0.93 9.02
C SER A 231 9.78 0.00 8.32
N TYR A 232 8.48 0.19 8.56
CA TYR A 232 7.43 -0.55 7.88
C TYR A 232 7.44 -0.32 6.37
N VAL A 233 7.50 0.94 5.92
CA VAL A 233 7.51 1.26 4.49
C VAL A 233 8.68 0.59 3.79
N LYS A 234 9.90 0.72 4.32
CA LYS A 234 11.11 0.12 3.77
C LYS A 234 11.01 -1.41 3.70
N ASN A 235 10.65 -2.04 4.81
CA ASN A 235 10.61 -3.49 4.96
C ASN A 235 9.53 -4.13 4.05
N VAL A 236 8.32 -3.62 4.09
CA VAL A 236 7.20 -4.18 3.31
C VAL A 236 7.44 -3.97 1.82
N THR A 237 7.86 -2.77 1.40
CA THR A 237 8.15 -2.50 -0.02
C THR A 237 9.25 -3.41 -0.54
N ALA A 238 10.35 -3.57 0.21
CA ALA A 238 11.46 -4.47 -0.17
C ALA A 238 10.99 -5.93 -0.31
N ALA A 239 10.16 -6.42 0.62
CA ALA A 239 9.62 -7.78 0.57
C ALA A 239 8.81 -8.04 -0.71
N TYR A 240 7.87 -7.15 -1.01
CA TYR A 240 7.04 -7.26 -2.22
C TYR A 240 7.84 -7.03 -3.50
N SER A 241 8.77 -6.07 -3.52
CA SER A 241 9.64 -5.82 -4.66
C SER A 241 10.51 -7.03 -5.00
N GLN A 242 11.13 -7.67 -4.01
CA GLN A 242 11.94 -8.88 -4.21
C GLN A 242 11.10 -10.05 -4.72
N ARG A 243 9.88 -10.22 -4.19
CA ARG A 243 8.97 -11.29 -4.62
C ARG A 243 8.50 -11.07 -6.06
N LEU A 244 8.13 -9.83 -6.40
CA LEU A 244 7.75 -9.46 -7.77
C LEU A 244 8.91 -9.65 -8.75
N ASN A 245 10.13 -9.23 -8.39
CA ASN A 245 11.32 -9.47 -9.22
C ASN A 245 11.60 -10.97 -9.43
N ALA A 246 11.34 -11.82 -8.42
CA ALA A 246 11.49 -13.26 -8.57
C ALA A 246 10.44 -13.84 -9.54
N LEU A 247 9.21 -13.33 -9.51
CA LEU A 247 8.15 -13.70 -10.47
C LEU A 247 8.52 -13.29 -11.90
N ILE A 248 8.93 -12.04 -12.10
CA ILE A 248 9.34 -11.52 -13.42
C ILE A 248 10.50 -12.32 -14.01
N ARG A 249 11.52 -12.66 -13.19
CA ARG A 249 12.65 -13.50 -13.67
C ARG A 249 12.23 -14.91 -14.11
N ARG A 250 11.13 -15.44 -13.59
CA ARG A 250 10.58 -16.74 -14.04
C ARG A 250 9.80 -16.63 -15.35
N HIS A 251 9.22 -15.46 -15.61
CA HIS A 251 8.36 -15.20 -16.76
C HIS A 251 8.73 -13.88 -17.47
N PRO A 252 9.98 -13.73 -17.96
CA PRO A 252 10.47 -12.45 -18.51
C PRO A 252 9.77 -12.06 -19.82
N ASP A 253 9.20 -13.04 -20.54
CA ASP A 253 8.46 -12.81 -21.79
C ASP A 253 7.02 -12.30 -21.55
N LEU A 254 6.51 -12.42 -20.31
CA LEU A 254 5.15 -12.04 -19.96
C LEU A 254 5.09 -10.78 -19.10
N TYR A 255 6.09 -10.57 -18.25
CA TYR A 255 6.05 -9.53 -17.22
C TYR A 255 7.32 -8.72 -17.20
N CYS A 256 7.16 -7.41 -16.99
CA CYS A 256 8.26 -6.47 -16.74
C CYS A 256 7.89 -5.49 -15.62
N ARG A 257 8.89 -4.77 -15.12
CA ARG A 257 8.64 -3.66 -14.17
C ARG A 257 8.13 -2.44 -14.93
N SER A 258 7.20 -1.71 -14.34
CA SER A 258 6.72 -0.44 -14.91
C SER A 258 7.66 0.74 -14.60
N SER A 259 8.71 0.53 -13.83
CA SER A 259 9.72 1.54 -13.51
C SER A 259 11.14 0.97 -13.65
N GLN A 260 12.13 1.84 -13.78
CA GLN A 260 13.52 1.50 -14.05
C GLN A 260 14.35 1.35 -12.78
N GLY A 261 15.48 0.65 -12.90
CA GLY A 261 16.48 0.51 -11.87
C GLY A 261 16.34 -0.73 -11.00
N VAL A 262 17.48 -1.16 -10.48
CA VAL A 262 17.64 -2.33 -9.61
C VAL A 262 17.95 -1.86 -8.19
N CYS A 263 17.27 -2.45 -7.21
CA CYS A 263 17.49 -2.14 -5.79
C CYS A 263 18.48 -3.15 -5.19
N SER A 264 19.49 -2.63 -4.52
CA SER A 264 20.36 -3.39 -3.61
C SER A 264 19.94 -3.12 -2.16
N TYR A 265 20.00 -4.15 -1.32
CA TYR A 265 19.56 -4.09 0.08
C TYR A 265 20.68 -4.54 1.01
N ASN A 266 20.85 -3.87 2.15
CA ASN A 266 21.77 -4.30 3.21
C ASN A 266 21.07 -5.08 4.33
N PHE A 267 19.82 -5.52 4.10
CA PHE A 267 19.02 -6.32 5.03
C PHE A 267 18.16 -7.34 4.28
N THR A 268 17.66 -8.34 5.01
CA THR A 268 16.65 -9.27 4.52
C THR A 268 15.29 -8.84 5.05
N PRO A 269 14.29 -8.61 4.18
CA PRO A 269 12.94 -8.24 4.61
C PRO A 269 12.29 -9.35 5.44
N ASP A 270 11.65 -8.95 6.55
CA ASP A 270 10.83 -9.84 7.38
C ASP A 270 9.58 -9.10 7.84
N LEU A 271 8.44 -9.45 7.27
CA LEU A 271 7.16 -8.79 7.51
C LEU A 271 6.69 -8.89 8.98
N ASN A 272 7.16 -9.89 9.72
CA ASN A 272 6.80 -10.06 11.13
C ASN A 272 7.49 -9.06 12.07
N ARG A 273 8.60 -8.44 11.64
CA ARG A 273 9.40 -7.51 12.45
C ARG A 273 8.83 -6.09 12.47
N THR A 274 7.80 -5.80 11.68
CA THR A 274 7.12 -4.51 11.64
C THR A 274 5.67 -4.65 12.09
N PHE A 275 4.97 -3.53 12.20
CA PHE A 275 3.60 -3.49 12.74
C PHE A 275 2.68 -4.50 12.05
N ASN A 276 2.09 -5.43 12.83
CA ASN A 276 0.99 -6.29 12.40
C ASN A 276 0.13 -6.74 13.59
N ARG A 277 -1.17 -7.04 13.32
CA ARG A 277 -2.15 -7.59 14.28
C ARG A 277 -2.31 -9.11 14.12
N GLY A 278 -1.30 -9.79 13.60
CA GLY A 278 -1.41 -11.08 12.94
C GLY A 278 -1.84 -10.89 11.48
N TYR A 279 -1.52 -11.89 10.65
CA TYR A 279 -1.78 -11.82 9.21
C TYR A 279 -2.94 -12.70 8.76
N THR A 280 -3.58 -12.28 7.66
CA THR A 280 -4.61 -13.02 6.96
C THR A 280 -4.53 -12.75 5.46
N THR A 281 -4.86 -13.74 4.62
CA THR A 281 -5.11 -13.54 3.19
C THR A 281 -6.50 -12.93 2.93
N TYR A 282 -7.28 -12.77 3.99
CA TYR A 282 -8.66 -12.29 4.02
C TYR A 282 -9.59 -13.26 3.27
N PHE A 283 -10.27 -12.82 2.23
CA PHE A 283 -11.17 -13.68 1.45
C PHE A 283 -10.55 -14.21 0.14
N LEU A 284 -9.23 -14.13 -0.03
CA LEU A 284 -8.56 -14.46 -1.28
C LEU A 284 -8.91 -15.86 -1.81
N HIS A 285 -8.94 -16.86 -0.91
CA HIS A 285 -9.29 -18.25 -1.22
C HIS A 285 -10.68 -18.64 -0.68
N GLY A 286 -11.56 -17.65 -0.54
CA GLY A 286 -12.88 -17.85 0.03
C GLY A 286 -12.96 -17.47 1.52
N ARG A 287 -14.03 -17.92 2.17
CA ARG A 287 -14.36 -17.52 3.54
C ARG A 287 -13.56 -18.31 4.58
N MET A 288 -12.87 -17.58 5.46
CA MET A 288 -12.07 -18.15 6.55
C MET A 288 -12.57 -17.65 7.92
N PRO A 289 -12.62 -18.49 8.97
CA PRO A 289 -13.11 -18.07 10.29
C PRO A 289 -12.11 -17.16 11.04
N ASP A 290 -10.80 -17.36 10.83
CA ASP A 290 -9.72 -16.73 11.60
C ASP A 290 -9.17 -15.44 10.95
N ILE A 291 -10.07 -14.54 10.51
CA ILE A 291 -9.70 -13.24 9.94
C ILE A 291 -9.73 -12.10 10.96
N ALA A 292 -10.36 -12.33 12.12
CA ALA A 292 -10.55 -11.30 13.15
C ALA A 292 -9.45 -11.32 14.20
N SER A 293 -9.15 -10.15 14.76
CA SER A 293 -8.29 -9.92 15.93
C SER A 293 -9.16 -9.48 17.10
N MET A 294 -9.89 -10.44 17.69
CA MET A 294 -10.90 -10.16 18.71
C MET A 294 -10.33 -9.81 20.09
N ASP A 295 -9.04 -10.07 20.33
CA ASP A 295 -8.40 -9.84 21.63
C ASP A 295 -7.75 -8.47 21.73
N THR A 296 -7.27 -7.93 20.60
CA THR A 296 -6.57 -6.64 20.58
C THR A 296 -6.63 -5.96 19.22
N PRO A 297 -6.80 -4.63 19.17
CA PRO A 297 -6.66 -3.84 17.95
C PRO A 297 -5.21 -3.37 17.75
N LYS A 298 -4.31 -3.67 18.71
CA LYS A 298 -2.90 -3.26 18.70
C LYS A 298 -2.02 -4.31 18.02
N ALA A 299 -0.80 -3.93 17.67
CA ALA A 299 0.18 -4.86 17.12
C ALA A 299 0.57 -5.91 18.16
N MET A 300 0.53 -7.18 17.74
CA MET A 300 1.11 -8.30 18.46
C MET A 300 2.58 -8.53 18.05
N GLY A 301 2.89 -8.35 16.77
CA GLY A 301 4.22 -8.60 16.21
C GLY A 301 4.56 -10.09 16.08
N ALA A 302 5.86 -10.39 16.08
CA ALA A 302 6.38 -11.74 15.89
C ALA A 302 6.32 -12.58 17.18
N PHE A 303 5.90 -13.86 17.06
CA PHE A 303 6.08 -14.82 18.14
C PHE A 303 7.57 -15.08 18.37
N VAL A 304 8.06 -14.90 19.62
CA VAL A 304 9.48 -15.00 19.95
C VAL A 304 9.80 -16.13 20.93
N GLY A 305 8.82 -16.85 21.41
CA GLY A 305 9.01 -17.99 22.28
C GLY A 305 8.02 -18.05 23.45
N MET A 306 8.32 -18.94 24.40
CA MET A 306 7.51 -19.13 25.60
C MET A 306 8.32 -18.85 26.84
N VAL A 307 7.72 -18.21 27.84
CA VAL A 307 8.33 -17.99 29.14
C VAL A 307 8.64 -19.34 29.80
N LYS A 308 9.90 -19.57 30.20
CA LYS A 308 10.34 -20.84 30.78
C LYS A 308 10.45 -20.76 32.30
N GLU A 309 11.20 -19.77 32.80
CA GLU A 309 11.49 -19.59 34.21
C GLU A 309 11.33 -18.12 34.58
N ILE A 310 10.69 -17.84 35.71
CA ILE A 310 10.51 -16.51 36.25
C ILE A 310 11.27 -16.38 37.56
N ARG A 311 12.03 -15.28 37.74
CA ARG A 311 12.66 -14.84 38.99
C ARG A 311 12.02 -13.51 39.43
N HIS A 312 12.46 -13.02 40.56
CA HIS A 312 11.91 -11.78 41.13
C HIS A 312 11.96 -10.59 40.15
N ASP A 313 13.04 -10.43 39.40
CA ASP A 313 13.34 -9.27 38.55
C ASP A 313 13.48 -9.61 37.06
N SER A 314 13.33 -10.89 36.68
CA SER A 314 13.66 -11.35 35.33
C SER A 314 13.00 -12.68 34.99
N PHE A 315 13.01 -13.01 33.72
CA PHE A 315 12.53 -14.31 33.22
C PHE A 315 13.34 -14.78 32.02
N ASN A 316 13.32 -16.09 31.77
CA ASN A 316 13.91 -16.71 30.58
C ASN A 316 12.83 -17.01 29.54
N VAL A 317 13.22 -16.93 28.27
CA VAL A 317 12.38 -17.31 27.13
C VAL A 317 12.95 -18.56 26.47
N ALA A 318 12.12 -19.57 26.27
CA ALA A 318 12.43 -20.74 25.45
C ALA A 318 12.05 -20.43 24.00
N GLY A 319 13.04 -20.41 23.12
CA GLY A 319 12.91 -20.09 21.69
C GLY A 319 14.27 -19.83 21.07
N VAL A 320 14.27 -19.61 19.76
CA VAL A 320 15.49 -19.32 18.97
C VAL A 320 15.68 -17.82 18.72
N ALA A 321 14.74 -16.98 19.15
CA ALA A 321 14.82 -15.55 18.93
C ALA A 321 15.91 -14.90 19.78
N SER A 322 16.70 -14.01 19.19
CA SER A 322 17.57 -13.08 19.91
C SER A 322 16.77 -11.88 20.39
N PHE A 323 17.20 -11.29 21.52
CA PHE A 323 16.57 -10.11 22.09
C PHE A 323 17.59 -8.99 22.24
N ALA A 324 17.12 -7.74 22.10
CA ALA A 324 17.91 -6.55 22.30
C ALA A 324 17.37 -5.70 23.46
N ASN A 325 18.24 -4.91 24.08
CA ASN A 325 17.81 -3.91 25.04
C ASN A 325 16.87 -2.91 24.37
N GLY A 326 15.72 -2.69 24.97
CA GLY A 326 14.69 -1.79 24.46
C GLY A 326 13.61 -2.47 23.60
N ASP A 327 13.72 -3.77 23.28
CA ASP A 327 12.67 -4.50 22.56
C ASP A 327 11.32 -4.33 23.26
N GLY A 328 10.28 -4.04 22.47
CA GLY A 328 8.90 -4.05 22.92
C GLY A 328 8.35 -5.47 22.87
N LEU A 329 7.93 -5.98 24.03
CA LEU A 329 7.38 -7.33 24.18
C LEU A 329 5.95 -7.27 24.68
N CYS A 330 5.16 -8.27 24.31
CA CYS A 330 3.78 -8.37 24.77
C CYS A 330 3.29 -9.82 24.85
N PHE A 331 2.23 -10.02 25.61
CA PHE A 331 1.50 -11.29 25.70
C PHE A 331 0.03 -11.04 26.03
N LEU A 332 -0.82 -12.03 25.82
CA LEU A 332 -2.20 -12.03 26.30
C LEU A 332 -2.26 -12.71 27.66
N ASP A 333 -2.83 -12.03 28.65
CA ASP A 333 -3.08 -12.60 29.98
C ASP A 333 -4.26 -13.59 29.97
N GLU A 334 -4.64 -14.14 31.14
CA GLU A 334 -5.76 -15.09 31.26
C GLU A 334 -7.12 -14.45 30.90
N ALA A 335 -7.27 -13.14 31.09
CA ALA A 335 -8.44 -12.36 30.69
C ALA A 335 -8.38 -11.97 29.20
N ARG A 336 -7.38 -12.48 28.44
CA ARG A 336 -7.12 -12.16 27.04
C ARG A 336 -6.89 -10.66 26.78
N GLN A 337 -6.33 -9.96 27.77
CA GLN A 337 -5.90 -8.57 27.62
C GLN A 337 -4.44 -8.52 27.21
N LEU A 338 -4.13 -7.59 26.28
CA LEU A 338 -2.77 -7.40 25.81
C LEU A 338 -1.94 -6.63 26.84
N ILE A 339 -0.96 -7.31 27.42
CA ILE A 339 0.02 -6.73 28.36
C ILE A 339 1.31 -6.47 27.58
N GLY A 340 1.72 -5.21 27.46
CA GLY A 340 2.95 -4.77 26.81
C GLY A 340 3.97 -4.26 27.81
N PHE A 341 5.26 -4.54 27.55
CA PHE A 341 6.39 -4.06 28.36
C PHE A 341 7.65 -3.95 27.52
N ARG A 342 8.70 -3.31 28.05
CA ARG A 342 10.02 -3.22 27.41
C ARG A 342 11.04 -4.12 28.08
N ALA A 343 11.90 -4.75 27.27
CA ALA A 343 13.10 -5.44 27.69
C ALA A 343 14.17 -4.39 28.06
N ASN A 344 14.22 -3.96 29.34
CA ASN A 344 15.15 -2.93 29.79
C ASN A 344 16.60 -3.38 29.69
N LYS A 345 16.89 -4.65 30.08
CA LYS A 345 18.17 -5.30 29.93
C LYS A 345 17.97 -6.74 29.45
N VAL A 346 18.86 -7.20 28.60
CA VAL A 346 18.87 -8.55 28.06
C VAL A 346 20.24 -9.17 28.26
N VAL A 347 20.28 -10.42 28.74
CA VAL A 347 21.53 -11.23 28.89
C VAL A 347 21.23 -12.62 28.32
N GLY A 348 21.69 -12.87 27.11
CA GLY A 348 21.30 -14.06 26.34
C GLY A 348 19.80 -14.13 26.13
N ASN A 349 19.15 -15.18 26.62
CA ASN A 349 17.67 -15.32 26.56
C ASN A 349 16.95 -14.89 27.85
N ARG A 350 17.69 -14.26 28.81
CA ARG A 350 17.12 -13.72 30.05
C ARG A 350 16.80 -12.24 29.88
N ILE A 351 15.55 -11.89 30.16
CA ILE A 351 14.97 -10.56 29.99
C ILE A 351 14.72 -9.95 31.36
N TYR A 352 15.17 -8.72 31.56
CA TYR A 352 14.97 -7.89 32.73
C TYR A 352 14.09 -6.71 32.34
N PRO A 353 12.78 -6.76 32.59
CA PRO A 353 11.90 -5.61 32.37
C PRO A 353 12.12 -4.56 33.47
N TYR A 354 11.71 -3.30 33.22
CA TYR A 354 11.76 -2.26 34.26
C TYR A 354 10.92 -2.62 35.50
N ARG A 355 9.74 -3.23 35.26
CA ARG A 355 8.87 -3.84 36.26
C ARG A 355 8.35 -5.15 35.71
N MET A 356 8.35 -6.20 36.55
CA MET A 356 7.78 -7.49 36.13
C MET A 356 6.32 -7.34 35.74
N PRO A 357 5.93 -7.79 34.52
CA PRO A 357 4.56 -7.67 34.05
C PRO A 357 3.60 -8.51 34.88
N HIS A 358 2.48 -7.93 35.25
CA HIS A 358 1.44 -8.68 35.94
C HIS A 358 0.86 -9.77 35.05
N GLY A 359 0.55 -10.94 35.59
CA GLY A 359 -0.03 -12.07 34.86
C GLY A 359 0.94 -12.91 34.03
N LEU A 360 2.25 -12.57 34.01
CA LEU A 360 3.25 -13.38 33.33
C LEU A 360 3.47 -14.70 34.10
N LYS A 361 3.40 -15.84 33.39
CA LYS A 361 3.56 -17.20 33.94
C LYS A 361 4.48 -18.04 33.08
N PRO A 362 5.13 -19.09 33.61
CA PRO A 362 5.75 -20.13 32.79
C PRO A 362 4.76 -20.68 31.77
N GLY A 363 5.21 -20.86 30.52
CA GLY A 363 4.36 -21.28 29.39
C GLY A 363 3.65 -20.15 28.68
N THR A 364 3.69 -18.88 29.18
CA THR A 364 3.12 -17.73 28.47
C THR A 364 3.80 -17.54 27.11
N ARG A 365 3.00 -17.44 26.04
CA ARG A 365 3.47 -17.13 24.68
C ARG A 365 3.84 -15.65 24.60
N LEU A 366 5.08 -15.36 24.24
CA LEU A 366 5.62 -14.01 24.15
C LEU A 366 5.74 -13.58 22.70
N TYR A 367 5.40 -12.33 22.44
CA TYR A 367 5.49 -11.71 21.12
C TYR A 367 6.33 -10.44 21.20
N ARG A 368 7.04 -10.10 20.10
CA ARG A 368 7.81 -8.87 19.95
C ARG A 368 7.08 -7.95 18.99
N ASN A 369 6.54 -6.85 19.51
CA ASN A 369 5.81 -5.85 18.74
C ASN A 369 6.64 -4.60 18.38
N ASN A 370 7.87 -4.51 18.89
CA ASN A 370 8.87 -3.54 18.49
C ASN A 370 10.27 -4.15 18.57
N ASP A 371 10.99 -4.18 17.47
CA ASP A 371 12.31 -4.76 17.32
C ASP A 371 13.35 -3.63 17.22
N GLN A 372 14.05 -3.35 18.33
CA GLN A 372 14.98 -2.24 18.43
C GLN A 372 16.20 -2.36 17.50
N GLU A 373 16.70 -3.57 17.29
CA GLU A 373 17.82 -3.80 16.38
C GLU A 373 17.42 -3.55 14.94
N PHE A 374 16.23 -4.02 14.55
CA PHE A 374 15.69 -3.79 13.22
C PHE A 374 15.38 -2.32 12.99
N ASP A 375 14.75 -1.63 13.93
CA ASP A 375 14.46 -0.20 13.83
C ASP A 375 15.75 0.62 13.70
N ARG A 376 16.81 0.25 14.43
CA ARG A 376 18.14 0.88 14.29
C ARG A 376 18.75 0.64 12.91
N LEU A 377 18.56 -0.54 12.33
CA LEU A 377 18.99 -0.85 10.97
C LEU A 377 18.20 -0.01 9.95
N MET A 378 16.86 0.03 10.09
CA MET A 378 15.99 0.76 9.20
C MET A 378 16.10 2.30 9.31
N SER A 379 16.59 2.83 10.43
CA SER A 379 16.83 4.27 10.58
C SER A 379 17.96 4.79 9.69
N LYS A 380 18.79 3.90 9.16
CA LYS A 380 19.91 4.20 8.25
C LYS A 380 19.48 3.98 6.79
N PRO A 381 20.29 4.43 5.80
CA PRO A 381 20.14 3.98 4.42
C PRO A 381 20.20 2.46 4.34
N SER A 382 19.12 1.82 3.91
CA SER A 382 18.97 0.36 3.93
C SER A 382 18.77 -0.26 2.55
N ALA A 383 18.55 0.57 1.55
CA ALA A 383 18.54 0.19 0.14
C ALA A 383 19.07 1.33 -0.72
N GLU A 384 19.55 0.97 -1.89
CA GLU A 384 19.94 1.89 -2.95
C GLU A 384 19.35 1.40 -4.26
N ARG A 385 18.72 2.30 -5.02
CA ARG A 385 18.19 2.02 -6.35
C ARG A 385 19.05 2.69 -7.41
N ARG A 386 19.54 1.90 -8.38
CA ARG A 386 20.35 2.41 -9.49
C ARG A 386 19.87 1.84 -10.81
N ILE A 387 20.01 2.64 -11.88
CA ILE A 387 19.69 2.25 -13.25
C ILE A 387 20.94 1.64 -13.87
N PRO A 388 20.93 0.35 -14.24
CA PRO A 388 22.05 -0.28 -14.93
C PRO A 388 22.19 0.28 -16.36
N ILE A 389 23.44 0.58 -16.74
CA ILE A 389 23.79 1.00 -18.09
C ILE A 389 24.97 0.19 -18.61
N CYS A 390 24.97 -0.09 -19.90
CA CYS A 390 26.14 -0.61 -20.60
C CYS A 390 26.75 0.50 -21.46
N MET A 391 28.04 0.73 -21.35
CA MET A 391 28.76 1.73 -22.13
C MET A 391 29.52 1.05 -23.28
N THR A 392 29.65 1.76 -24.40
CA THR A 392 30.48 1.33 -25.52
C THR A 392 31.37 2.47 -25.94
N LEU A 393 32.68 2.24 -25.99
CA LEU A 393 33.67 3.18 -26.49
C LEU A 393 34.21 2.68 -27.85
N ARG A 394 34.26 3.56 -28.86
CA ARG A 394 34.81 3.29 -30.20
C ARG A 394 35.74 4.45 -30.60
N ASP A 395 36.73 4.14 -31.39
CA ASP A 395 37.46 5.14 -32.16
C ASP A 395 36.71 5.44 -33.46
N VAL A 396 36.75 6.69 -33.88
CA VAL A 396 36.18 7.21 -35.14
C VAL A 396 37.24 8.06 -35.85
N ALA A 397 37.00 8.41 -37.11
CA ALA A 397 38.01 9.05 -37.96
C ALA A 397 38.65 10.32 -37.33
N ASP A 398 37.93 11.08 -36.53
CA ASP A 398 38.33 12.37 -35.94
C ASP A 398 38.28 12.37 -34.40
N GLY A 399 38.23 11.19 -33.73
CA GLY A 399 38.22 11.14 -32.28
C GLY A 399 37.64 9.87 -31.69
N PHE A 400 36.77 10.02 -30.69
CA PHE A 400 36.15 8.95 -29.97
C PHE A 400 34.64 9.10 -29.91
N GLU A 401 33.95 8.00 -29.95
CA GLU A 401 32.51 7.88 -29.69
C GLU A 401 32.29 7.12 -28.39
N LEU A 402 31.58 7.73 -27.43
CA LEU A 402 31.11 7.08 -26.22
C LEU A 402 29.58 6.98 -26.25
N SER A 403 29.06 5.80 -26.08
CA SER A 403 27.62 5.59 -25.97
C SER A 403 27.25 4.86 -24.70
N ALA A 404 26.03 5.07 -24.22
CA ALA A 404 25.40 4.28 -23.16
C ALA A 404 24.07 3.70 -23.66
N SER A 405 23.76 2.47 -23.24
CA SER A 405 22.48 1.82 -23.51
C SER A 405 21.72 1.64 -22.21
N ILE A 406 20.43 2.01 -22.23
CA ILE A 406 19.44 1.73 -21.18
C ILE A 406 18.31 0.98 -21.88
N HIS A 407 18.10 -0.30 -21.54
CA HIS A 407 17.21 -1.18 -22.28
C HIS A 407 17.53 -1.13 -23.80
N ASP A 408 16.55 -0.84 -24.63
CA ASP A 408 16.69 -0.78 -26.09
C ASP A 408 17.16 0.57 -26.64
N LYS A 409 17.34 1.57 -25.77
CA LYS A 409 17.75 2.92 -26.20
C LYS A 409 19.23 3.14 -26.05
N LYS A 410 19.84 3.71 -27.09
CA LYS A 410 21.25 4.05 -27.15
C LYS A 410 21.43 5.58 -27.22
N TYR A 411 22.27 6.11 -26.34
CA TYR A 411 22.64 7.52 -26.25
C TYR A 411 24.11 7.66 -26.62
N THR A 412 24.42 8.41 -27.68
CA THR A 412 25.77 8.48 -28.23
C THR A 412 26.27 9.91 -28.20
N LEU A 413 27.53 10.10 -27.84
CA LEU A 413 28.28 11.34 -27.89
C LEU A 413 29.58 11.16 -28.66
N HIS A 414 29.92 12.17 -29.47
CA HIS A 414 31.16 12.24 -30.24
C HIS A 414 32.12 13.25 -29.60
N TYR A 415 33.39 12.86 -29.50
CA TYR A 415 34.45 13.64 -28.89
C TYR A 415 35.62 13.78 -29.86
N PRO A 416 35.76 14.94 -30.54
CA PRO A 416 36.92 15.24 -31.40
C PRO A 416 38.21 15.18 -30.58
N ALA A 417 39.17 14.38 -31.01
CA ALA A 417 40.47 14.25 -30.36
C ALA A 417 41.51 13.63 -31.31
N ALA A 418 42.77 14.02 -31.15
CA ALA A 418 43.84 13.36 -31.90
C ALA A 418 44.03 11.90 -31.42
N LEU A 419 44.00 10.98 -32.35
CA LEU A 419 44.23 9.56 -32.09
C LEU A 419 45.72 9.30 -31.86
N GLN A 420 46.13 9.13 -30.60
CA GLN A 420 47.50 8.81 -30.21
C GLN A 420 47.58 7.37 -29.72
N GLN A 421 48.58 6.62 -30.23
CA GLN A 421 48.80 5.23 -29.78
C GLN A 421 49.19 5.19 -28.30
N ALA A 422 48.60 4.25 -27.57
CA ALA A 422 48.92 4.01 -26.17
C ALA A 422 50.24 3.24 -26.03
N GLN A 423 51.10 3.67 -25.08
CA GLN A 423 52.35 2.97 -24.77
C GLN A 423 52.11 1.73 -23.90
N LYS A 424 50.97 1.61 -23.26
CA LYS A 424 50.51 0.48 -22.39
C LYS A 424 49.04 0.19 -22.70
N PRO A 425 48.58 -1.07 -22.49
CA PRO A 425 47.19 -1.41 -22.70
C PRO A 425 46.25 -0.47 -21.95
N PRO A 426 45.33 0.28 -22.65
CA PRO A 426 44.56 1.37 -22.04
C PRO A 426 43.27 0.91 -21.38
N HIS A 427 42.78 -0.31 -21.66
CA HIS A 427 41.45 -0.82 -21.32
C HIS A 427 41.11 -0.69 -19.83
N ASP A 428 41.96 -1.20 -18.92
CA ASP A 428 41.69 -1.18 -17.48
C ASP A 428 41.53 0.24 -16.92
N ASN A 429 42.34 1.19 -17.43
CA ASN A 429 42.22 2.56 -17.01
C ASN A 429 40.95 3.21 -17.53
N ILE A 430 40.59 2.96 -18.79
CA ILE A 430 39.36 3.48 -19.42
C ILE A 430 38.16 2.96 -18.64
N ILE A 431 38.06 1.65 -18.44
CA ILE A 431 36.97 1.01 -17.67
C ILE A 431 36.88 1.65 -16.28
N ARG A 432 37.99 1.74 -15.56
CA ARG A 432 38.02 2.33 -14.22
C ARG A 432 37.56 3.78 -14.18
N GLN A 433 37.85 4.61 -15.21
CA GLN A 433 37.42 6.00 -15.24
C GLN A 433 35.96 6.16 -15.65
N LEU A 434 35.49 5.39 -16.63
CA LEU A 434 34.10 5.48 -17.11
C LEU A 434 33.10 4.90 -16.10
N THR A 435 33.47 3.89 -15.34
CA THR A 435 32.60 3.26 -14.31
C THR A 435 32.43 4.08 -13.02
N LYS A 436 33.14 5.21 -12.85
CA LYS A 436 33.00 6.09 -11.68
C LYS A 436 31.71 6.92 -11.72
N LEU A 437 30.59 6.30 -11.46
CA LEU A 437 29.25 6.90 -11.50
C LEU A 437 28.66 7.18 -10.10
N GLY A 438 29.51 7.19 -9.05
CA GLY A 438 29.07 7.14 -7.63
C GLY A 438 28.01 8.14 -7.20
N ASP A 439 28.04 9.38 -7.72
CA ASP A 439 27.12 10.46 -7.35
C ASP A 439 25.87 10.54 -8.26
N THR A 440 25.66 9.50 -9.10
CA THR A 440 24.54 9.47 -10.04
C THR A 440 23.57 8.32 -9.70
N ILE A 441 22.41 8.33 -10.34
CA ILE A 441 21.44 7.22 -10.24
C ILE A 441 21.81 6.02 -11.13
N TYR A 442 22.90 6.10 -11.87
CA TYR A 442 23.34 5.05 -12.81
C TYR A 442 24.41 4.17 -12.18
N VAL A 443 24.45 2.91 -12.63
CA VAL A 443 25.55 1.96 -12.40
C VAL A 443 25.96 1.34 -13.72
N CYS A 444 27.26 1.34 -14.01
CA CYS A 444 27.79 0.73 -15.22
C CYS A 444 28.00 -0.78 -14.99
N GLU A 445 27.29 -1.61 -15.73
CA GLU A 445 27.44 -3.07 -15.69
C GLU A 445 28.61 -3.56 -16.57
N ALA A 446 28.79 -2.93 -17.72
CA ALA A 446 29.84 -3.29 -18.66
C ALA A 446 30.31 -2.08 -19.46
N VAL A 447 31.58 -2.08 -19.82
CA VAL A 447 32.17 -1.18 -20.82
C VAL A 447 32.69 -2.02 -21.97
N ASP A 448 32.03 -1.93 -23.12
CA ASP A 448 32.47 -2.61 -24.33
C ASP A 448 33.48 -1.74 -25.09
N ILE A 449 34.70 -2.25 -25.24
CA ILE A 449 35.81 -1.61 -25.96
C ILE A 449 36.32 -2.64 -26.98
N PRO A 450 36.54 -2.29 -28.28
CA PRO A 450 37.07 -3.24 -29.26
C PRO A 450 38.42 -3.83 -28.83
N ALA A 451 38.61 -5.10 -29.07
CA ALA A 451 39.86 -5.79 -28.71
C ALA A 451 41.12 -5.13 -29.35
N GLY A 452 40.96 -4.50 -30.52
CA GLY A 452 42.02 -3.77 -31.20
C GLY A 452 42.20 -2.30 -30.78
N PHE A 453 41.39 -1.83 -29.81
CA PHE A 453 41.50 -0.45 -29.36
C PHE A 453 42.80 -0.23 -28.59
N ASN A 454 43.69 0.59 -29.13
CA ASN A 454 44.99 0.87 -28.54
C ASN A 454 45.35 2.38 -28.59
N TYR A 455 44.38 3.20 -28.19
CA TYR A 455 44.60 4.67 -28.16
C TYR A 455 44.69 5.19 -26.75
N PHE A 456 45.59 6.17 -26.53
CA PHE A 456 45.70 6.90 -25.29
C PHE A 456 44.58 7.93 -25.18
N ILE A 457 43.84 7.89 -24.07
CA ILE A 457 42.85 8.90 -23.72
C ILE A 457 43.23 9.50 -22.37
N PRO A 458 43.46 10.81 -22.26
CA PRO A 458 43.74 11.46 -20.98
C PRO A 458 42.58 11.24 -19.97
N ASN A 459 42.93 11.08 -18.69
CA ASN A 459 41.93 10.89 -17.64
C ASN A 459 40.95 12.07 -17.51
N SER A 460 41.39 13.30 -17.81
CA SER A 460 40.52 14.48 -17.88
C SER A 460 39.46 14.33 -18.96
N LEU A 461 39.83 13.88 -20.14
CA LEU A 461 38.90 13.65 -21.25
C LEU A 461 37.94 12.52 -20.93
N LEU A 462 38.39 11.38 -20.36
CA LEU A 462 37.51 10.30 -19.91
C LEU A 462 36.48 10.77 -18.86
N SER A 463 36.92 11.66 -17.97
CA SER A 463 36.02 12.24 -16.95
C SER A 463 34.99 13.18 -17.56
N ASP A 464 35.39 13.99 -18.56
CA ASP A 464 34.49 14.84 -19.30
C ASP A 464 33.47 14.03 -20.12
N MET A 465 33.94 13.04 -20.86
CA MET A 465 33.10 12.12 -21.64
C MET A 465 32.04 11.49 -20.76
N ARG A 466 32.42 10.94 -19.59
CA ARG A 466 31.50 10.37 -18.62
C ARG A 466 30.48 11.39 -18.13
N ARG A 467 30.92 12.59 -17.74
CA ARG A 467 30.04 13.67 -17.24
C ARG A 467 29.01 14.06 -18.29
N GLN A 468 29.44 14.36 -19.51
CA GLN A 468 28.54 14.75 -20.60
C GLN A 468 27.59 13.63 -21.01
N LEU A 469 28.04 12.36 -20.96
CA LEU A 469 27.15 11.23 -21.19
C LEU A 469 26.04 11.13 -20.11
N VAL A 470 26.40 11.32 -18.84
CA VAL A 470 25.40 11.36 -17.74
C VAL A 470 24.46 12.54 -17.90
N GLU A 471 24.97 13.75 -18.25
CA GLU A 471 24.12 14.91 -18.52
C GLU A 471 23.13 14.63 -19.67
N LYS A 472 23.58 13.96 -20.73
CA LYS A 472 22.74 13.56 -21.85
C LYS A 472 21.68 12.53 -21.42
N LEU A 473 22.06 11.53 -20.63
CA LEU A 473 21.12 10.55 -20.08
C LEU A 473 20.05 11.22 -19.20
N VAL A 474 20.42 12.24 -18.45
CA VAL A 474 19.49 13.01 -17.62
C VAL A 474 18.57 13.89 -18.46
N SER A 475 19.12 14.60 -19.46
CA SER A 475 18.35 15.54 -20.30
C SER A 475 17.42 14.86 -21.31
N GLN A 476 17.75 13.64 -21.72
CA GLN A 476 16.97 12.86 -22.67
C GLN A 476 16.21 11.70 -21.99
N ARG A 477 15.97 11.80 -20.68
CA ARG A 477 15.06 10.88 -20.01
C ARG A 477 13.73 10.87 -20.74
N GLU A 478 13.19 9.66 -20.88
CA GLU A 478 11.82 9.55 -21.33
C GLU A 478 10.93 10.30 -20.35
N GLU A 479 10.02 11.06 -20.90
CA GLU A 479 8.85 11.46 -20.13
C GLU A 479 8.23 10.18 -19.56
N PRO A 480 7.78 10.18 -18.29
CA PRO A 480 7.09 9.04 -17.71
C PRO A 480 6.01 8.60 -18.70
N LEU A 481 5.93 7.28 -18.97
CA LEU A 481 4.86 6.71 -19.80
C LEU A 481 3.56 7.42 -19.46
N GLN A 482 3.02 8.17 -20.42
CA GLN A 482 1.73 8.85 -20.22
C GLN A 482 0.73 7.77 -19.86
N LEU A 483 0.14 7.90 -18.69
CA LEU A 483 -0.97 7.03 -18.32
C LEU A 483 -2.11 7.36 -19.28
N ASP A 484 -2.78 6.33 -19.79
CA ASP A 484 -3.93 6.53 -20.67
C ASP A 484 -4.97 7.39 -19.95
N VAL A 485 -5.11 8.62 -20.39
CA VAL A 485 -6.20 9.49 -19.99
C VAL A 485 -7.42 8.97 -20.74
N ALA A 486 -8.19 8.08 -20.12
CA ALA A 486 -9.38 7.52 -20.73
C ALA A 486 -10.37 8.67 -20.99
N LYS A 487 -10.87 8.77 -22.22
CA LYS A 487 -11.90 9.76 -22.57
C LYS A 487 -13.25 9.25 -22.08
N PRO A 488 -14.00 10.07 -21.34
CA PRO A 488 -15.35 9.69 -20.92
C PRO A 488 -16.21 9.29 -22.14
N SER A 489 -16.86 8.15 -22.05
CA SER A 489 -17.92 7.79 -22.99
C SER A 489 -19.28 8.10 -22.36
N ALA A 490 -20.28 8.41 -23.18
CA ALA A 490 -21.65 8.56 -22.69
C ALA A 490 -22.11 7.20 -22.15
N CYS A 491 -22.23 7.06 -20.84
CA CYS A 491 -22.69 5.81 -20.22
C CYS A 491 -24.08 5.98 -19.58
N ALA A 492 -24.80 4.88 -19.45
CA ALA A 492 -26.07 4.86 -18.75
C ALA A 492 -25.87 5.23 -17.26
N PRO A 493 -26.77 5.97 -16.63
CA PRO A 493 -26.70 6.28 -15.22
C PRO A 493 -26.61 4.99 -14.38
N TYR A 494 -25.65 4.93 -13.48
CA TYR A 494 -25.49 3.81 -12.55
C TYR A 494 -26.30 4.09 -11.27
N ALA A 495 -27.35 3.30 -11.04
CA ALA A 495 -28.29 3.55 -9.95
C ALA A 495 -27.79 2.95 -8.62
N TYR A 496 -27.14 3.76 -7.81
CA TYR A 496 -26.86 3.48 -6.40
C TYR A 496 -27.37 4.61 -5.51
N PRO A 497 -28.68 4.73 -5.28
CA PRO A 497 -29.27 5.95 -4.68
C PRO A 497 -28.75 6.26 -3.27
N TYR A 498 -28.52 5.26 -2.42
CA TYR A 498 -28.02 5.45 -1.05
C TYR A 498 -26.49 5.48 -0.96
N LEU A 499 -25.82 4.71 -1.84
CA LEU A 499 -24.38 4.48 -1.79
C LEU A 499 -23.56 5.41 -2.70
N ASN A 500 -24.20 6.35 -3.40
CA ASN A 500 -23.50 7.28 -4.30
C ASN A 500 -22.71 8.36 -3.57
N ASN A 501 -22.98 8.61 -2.28
CA ASN A 501 -22.36 9.66 -1.49
C ASN A 501 -22.41 11.04 -2.19
N ILE A 502 -23.55 11.39 -2.77
CA ILE A 502 -23.72 12.62 -3.55
C ILE A 502 -23.81 13.80 -2.58
N ALA A 503 -22.73 14.55 -2.46
CA ALA A 503 -22.60 15.64 -1.49
C ALA A 503 -22.57 17.04 -2.11
N ASN A 504 -22.50 17.14 -3.46
CA ASN A 504 -22.42 18.41 -4.18
C ASN A 504 -23.23 18.39 -5.48
N GLN A 505 -23.41 19.56 -6.05
CA GLN A 505 -24.23 19.75 -7.26
C GLN A 505 -23.60 19.10 -8.51
N MET A 506 -22.29 19.17 -8.68
CA MET A 506 -21.60 18.56 -9.83
C MET A 506 -21.80 17.04 -9.83
N ALA A 507 -21.55 16.36 -8.70
CA ALA A 507 -21.80 14.94 -8.58
C ALA A 507 -23.28 14.58 -8.77
N ARG A 508 -24.22 15.40 -8.27
CA ARG A 508 -25.64 15.23 -8.50
C ARG A 508 -25.97 15.26 -10.00
N ASP A 509 -25.45 16.24 -10.71
CA ASP A 509 -25.69 16.42 -12.15
C ASP A 509 -25.05 15.30 -12.96
N PHE A 510 -23.82 14.89 -12.59
CA PHE A 510 -23.13 13.74 -13.17
C PHE A 510 -23.94 12.44 -13.10
N TYR A 511 -24.54 12.15 -11.94
CA TYR A 511 -25.38 10.96 -11.76
C TYR A 511 -26.81 11.13 -12.29
N GLY A 512 -27.21 12.32 -12.74
CA GLY A 512 -28.60 12.64 -13.06
C GLY A 512 -29.55 12.49 -11.86
N ALA A 513 -29.03 12.69 -10.64
CA ALA A 513 -29.79 12.53 -9.42
C ALA A 513 -30.69 13.75 -9.15
N LYS A 514 -31.86 13.52 -8.54
CA LYS A 514 -32.81 14.61 -8.23
C LYS A 514 -32.31 15.48 -7.07
N GLU A 515 -31.58 14.90 -6.14
CA GLU A 515 -31.15 15.56 -4.89
C GLU A 515 -29.80 15.03 -4.39
N LEU A 516 -29.19 15.75 -3.46
CA LEU A 516 -28.03 15.28 -2.73
C LEU A 516 -28.44 14.11 -1.81
N SER A 517 -27.63 13.06 -1.74
CA SER A 517 -27.94 11.83 -1.00
C SER A 517 -26.86 11.43 0.01
N ALA A 518 -25.84 12.27 0.23
CA ALA A 518 -24.74 11.94 1.14
C ALA A 518 -25.26 11.80 2.58
N TYR A 519 -24.83 10.70 3.24
CA TYR A 519 -25.15 10.41 4.63
C TYR A 519 -24.72 11.56 5.56
N GLU A 520 -23.61 12.19 5.26
CA GLU A 520 -23.02 13.31 5.99
C GLU A 520 -23.94 14.55 6.03
N LEU A 521 -24.84 14.68 5.04
CA LEU A 521 -25.76 15.83 4.92
C LEU A 521 -27.15 15.53 5.50
N LYS A 522 -27.63 14.30 5.32
CA LYS A 522 -29.04 13.96 5.61
C LYS A 522 -29.20 12.87 6.66
N GLY A 523 -28.12 12.13 6.99
CA GLY A 523 -28.27 10.85 7.68
C GLY A 523 -28.96 9.81 6.79
N GLY A 524 -29.51 8.77 7.37
CA GLY A 524 -30.25 7.72 6.66
C GLY A 524 -30.66 6.59 7.59
N ASP A 525 -31.71 5.88 7.21
CA ASP A 525 -32.25 4.71 7.95
C ASP A 525 -31.58 3.39 7.52
N GLY A 526 -30.64 3.45 6.59
CA GLY A 526 -29.90 2.30 6.09
C GLY A 526 -28.82 1.80 7.06
N PRO A 527 -28.12 0.74 6.70
CA PRO A 527 -27.03 0.22 7.52
C PRO A 527 -25.88 1.25 7.59
N ILE A 528 -25.38 1.48 8.80
CA ILE A 528 -24.20 2.32 9.03
C ILE A 528 -22.89 1.61 8.67
N MET A 529 -22.91 0.28 8.54
CA MET A 529 -21.81 -0.55 8.03
C MET A 529 -22.35 -1.77 7.29
N GLN A 530 -21.68 -2.15 6.21
CA GLN A 530 -21.92 -3.38 5.47
C GLN A 530 -20.60 -4.17 5.39
N CYS A 531 -20.61 -5.42 5.86
CA CYS A 531 -19.40 -6.21 6.06
C CYS A 531 -19.50 -7.59 5.41
N ARG A 532 -18.47 -8.02 4.67
CA ARG A 532 -18.34 -9.44 4.31
C ARG A 532 -17.92 -10.30 5.52
N HIS A 533 -17.22 -9.68 6.49
CA HIS A 533 -17.00 -10.29 7.81
C HIS A 533 -18.34 -10.51 8.50
N CYS A 534 -18.53 -11.71 9.06
CA CYS A 534 -19.76 -12.10 9.76
C CYS A 534 -19.40 -12.65 11.13
N ILE A 535 -19.85 -12.00 12.19
CA ILE A 535 -19.58 -12.41 13.58
C ILE A 535 -20.13 -13.81 13.83
N ARG A 536 -21.33 -14.14 13.30
CA ARG A 536 -21.91 -15.50 13.43
C ARG A 536 -20.98 -16.56 12.84
N TYR A 537 -20.41 -16.30 11.66
CA TYR A 537 -19.45 -17.21 11.03
C TYR A 537 -18.14 -17.31 11.84
N ALA A 538 -17.60 -16.18 12.28
CA ALA A 538 -16.37 -16.14 13.05
C ALA A 538 -16.47 -16.88 14.42
N LEU A 539 -17.68 -16.94 14.97
CA LEU A 539 -17.97 -17.68 16.20
C LEU A 539 -18.34 -19.16 15.98
N GLY A 540 -18.36 -19.64 14.71
CA GLY A 540 -18.65 -21.03 14.38
C GLY A 540 -20.15 -21.38 14.27
N TYR A 541 -21.04 -20.37 14.21
CA TYR A 541 -22.50 -20.58 14.20
C TYR A 541 -23.15 -20.31 12.84
N CYS A 542 -22.40 -20.36 11.75
CA CYS A 542 -22.96 -20.22 10.40
C CYS A 542 -23.34 -21.58 9.81
N VAL A 543 -24.61 -21.93 9.84
CA VAL A 543 -25.13 -23.22 9.31
C VAL A 543 -24.84 -23.36 7.81
N LYS A 544 -24.95 -22.28 7.03
CA LYS A 544 -24.64 -22.29 5.58
C LYS A 544 -23.22 -22.78 5.26
N HIS A 545 -22.28 -22.58 6.18
CA HIS A 545 -20.88 -22.98 6.04
C HIS A 545 -20.45 -24.07 7.03
N GLY A 546 -21.38 -24.95 7.42
CA GLY A 546 -21.09 -26.12 8.26
C GLY A 546 -20.92 -25.84 9.74
N GLY A 547 -21.24 -24.64 10.21
CA GLY A 547 -21.22 -24.28 11.62
C GLY A 547 -22.43 -24.80 12.39
N GLN A 548 -22.39 -24.67 13.72
CA GLN A 548 -23.47 -25.05 14.62
C GLN A 548 -24.69 -24.12 14.46
N ARG A 549 -25.86 -24.57 14.92
CA ARG A 549 -27.01 -23.67 15.06
C ARG A 549 -26.75 -22.68 16.20
N PRO A 550 -27.13 -21.40 16.05
CA PRO A 550 -27.02 -20.40 17.12
C PRO A 550 -27.81 -20.85 18.36
N VAL A 551 -27.24 -20.64 19.55
CA VAL A 551 -27.85 -20.90 20.85
C VAL A 551 -28.52 -19.67 21.47
N TRP A 552 -28.50 -18.57 20.75
CA TRP A 552 -29.10 -17.28 21.09
C TRP A 552 -30.29 -16.95 20.21
N GLN A 553 -31.07 -15.96 20.63
CA GLN A 553 -32.19 -15.44 19.83
C GLN A 553 -31.79 -14.19 19.07
N GLU A 554 -32.19 -14.11 17.81
CA GLU A 554 -31.93 -12.94 16.95
C GLU A 554 -33.06 -11.91 17.03
N PRO A 555 -32.78 -10.62 16.73
CA PRO A 555 -31.50 -10.09 16.28
C PRO A 555 -30.44 -9.98 17.39
N LEU A 556 -29.18 -10.13 17.01
CA LEU A 556 -28.04 -9.79 17.87
C LEU A 556 -27.80 -8.28 17.86
N SER A 557 -27.25 -7.77 18.96
CA SER A 557 -26.83 -6.37 19.06
C SER A 557 -25.40 -6.25 19.57
N LEU A 558 -24.65 -5.33 19.00
CA LEU A 558 -23.38 -4.84 19.54
C LEU A 558 -23.65 -3.72 20.53
N ILE A 559 -23.08 -3.82 21.73
CA ILE A 559 -23.22 -2.82 22.78
C ILE A 559 -21.85 -2.20 23.05
N LEU A 560 -21.72 -0.87 22.89
CA LEU A 560 -20.54 -0.11 23.32
C LEU A 560 -20.51 0.07 24.84
N GLY A 561 -19.33 0.33 25.40
CA GLY A 561 -19.16 0.57 26.82
C GLY A 561 -19.94 1.78 27.39
N ASP A 562 -20.40 2.68 26.53
CA ASP A 562 -21.27 3.81 26.86
C ASP A 562 -22.78 3.51 26.75
N GLY A 563 -23.13 2.25 26.42
CA GLY A 563 -24.50 1.78 26.32
C GLY A 563 -25.16 1.90 24.96
N ARG A 564 -24.53 2.55 23.98
CA ARG A 564 -25.06 2.63 22.61
C ARG A 564 -25.19 1.23 22.02
N ARG A 565 -26.35 0.98 21.38
CA ARG A 565 -26.73 -0.30 20.80
C ARG A 565 -26.73 -0.22 19.28
N PHE A 566 -26.31 -1.33 18.63
CA PHE A 566 -26.28 -1.46 17.16
C PHE A 566 -26.82 -2.83 16.80
N THR A 567 -27.89 -2.87 16.04
CA THR A 567 -28.53 -4.12 15.63
C THR A 567 -27.82 -4.76 14.45
N LEU A 568 -27.61 -6.08 14.52
CA LEU A 568 -26.99 -6.86 13.46
C LEU A 568 -28.06 -7.57 12.63
N GLU A 569 -27.98 -7.38 11.32
CA GLU A 569 -28.72 -8.15 10.33
C GLU A 569 -27.76 -9.06 9.56
N PHE A 570 -28.13 -10.33 9.39
CA PHE A 570 -27.34 -11.31 8.66
C PHE A 570 -28.00 -11.66 7.32
N ASP A 571 -27.60 -10.99 6.24
CA ASP A 571 -27.99 -11.37 4.88
C ASP A 571 -27.22 -12.64 4.46
N CYS A 572 -27.78 -13.80 4.81
CA CYS A 572 -27.16 -15.08 4.51
C CYS A 572 -27.17 -15.43 3.02
N LYS A 573 -28.04 -14.81 2.21
CA LYS A 573 -28.07 -15.00 0.75
C LYS A 573 -26.79 -14.45 0.15
N ASN A 574 -26.43 -13.22 0.48
CA ASN A 574 -25.27 -12.50 -0.03
C ASN A 574 -24.01 -12.66 0.85
N CYS A 575 -24.10 -13.47 1.95
CA CYS A 575 -23.02 -13.63 2.93
C CYS A 575 -22.50 -12.29 3.46
N GLN A 576 -23.41 -11.40 3.82
CA GLN A 576 -23.14 -10.05 4.31
C GLN A 576 -23.73 -9.86 5.71
N MET A 577 -23.05 -9.10 6.54
CA MET A 577 -23.55 -8.64 7.83
C MET A 577 -23.71 -7.13 7.77
N ASN A 578 -24.89 -6.65 8.07
CA ASN A 578 -25.24 -5.24 8.15
C ASN A 578 -25.32 -4.81 9.62
N VAL A 579 -24.83 -3.60 9.91
CA VAL A 579 -24.90 -2.98 11.24
C VAL A 579 -25.81 -1.76 11.14
N TYR A 580 -26.88 -1.75 11.93
CA TYR A 580 -27.82 -0.64 11.99
C TYR A 580 -27.67 0.12 13.30
N ALA A 581 -27.85 1.42 13.26
CA ALA A 581 -28.06 2.23 14.44
C ALA A 581 -29.41 1.87 15.09
N SER A 582 -29.49 1.73 16.41
CA SER A 582 -30.70 1.38 17.15
C SER A 582 -31.14 2.54 18.05
#